data_2bebb0171545d18134adb599718bc680
#
_entry.id   2bebb0171545d18134adb599718bc680
#
_cell.length_a   1.000
_cell.length_b   1.000
_cell.length_c   1.000
_cell.angle_alpha   90.00
_cell.angle_beta   90.00
_cell.angle_gamma   90.00
#
_symmetry.space_group_name_H-M   'P 1'
#
loop_
_entity.id
_entity.type
_entity.pdbx_description
1 polymer ?
#
loop_
_entity_poly.entity_id
_entity_poly.type
_entity_poly.pdbx_seq_one_letter_code
_entity_poly.pdbx_strand_id
1 'polypeptide(L)'
;MSIIDAKTVGTLPALAAEQFGKTEALIFEGKRWNFEEFSDKVDDIARSLLAIGIKPGEKVSLWMMNRPEWLFINYAVAKIGAILVPLNTRYRTKDVAYAINQSDSVAWIFQAQSGPINYYDMVRENLNEKFETNETTYLYKNFPKLREVVVFGGNPDSGIIGWNDFIQSGEEIADDTLDASTNSDNSNAIFLIAYTSGTTGAPKGVMHCHHLIKNTLDRISRLKITSDDIIINSLPLFHLYAYGEGAICSMLTGAKQILTETFDASENLDLIEKEKVTIVHGFDTHYKDMLESKKKKYRDT
;
A
#
# COMPACT_ATOMS: atom_id res chain seq x y z
N MET A 1 8.60 19.77 11.96
CA MET A 1 8.66 20.13 10.51
C MET A 1 7.23 20.20 10.01
N SER A 2 6.88 21.20 9.17
CA SER A 2 5.52 21.21 8.62
C SER A 2 5.35 20.08 7.60
N ILE A 3 4.18 19.44 7.57
CA ILE A 3 3.91 18.31 6.67
C ILE A 3 4.04 18.71 5.18
N ILE A 4 3.78 19.97 4.85
CA ILE A 4 3.97 20.50 3.47
C ILE A 4 5.44 20.57 3.04
N ASP A 5 6.38 20.54 3.99
CA ASP A 5 7.81 20.53 3.75
C ASP A 5 8.41 19.12 3.71
N ALA A 6 7.54 18.09 3.81
CA ALA A 6 7.96 16.69 3.75
C ALA A 6 8.74 16.39 2.47
N LYS A 7 9.92 15.80 2.60
CA LYS A 7 10.78 15.46 1.48
C LYS A 7 10.57 14.03 0.98
N THR A 8 10.10 13.15 1.85
CA THR A 8 9.90 11.74 1.52
C THR A 8 8.52 11.25 1.93
N VAL A 9 7.96 10.32 1.17
CA VAL A 9 6.65 9.72 1.42
C VAL A 9 6.63 8.96 2.75
N GLY A 10 7.74 8.33 3.11
CA GLY A 10 7.85 7.55 4.34
C GLY A 10 7.74 8.36 5.63
N THR A 11 7.97 9.69 5.57
CA THR A 11 7.83 10.57 6.75
C THR A 11 6.42 11.12 6.92
N LEU A 12 5.54 10.98 5.92
CA LEU A 12 4.20 11.56 5.97
C LEU A 12 3.35 11.06 7.14
N PRO A 13 3.31 9.75 7.49
CA PRO A 13 2.50 9.30 8.62
C PRO A 13 2.90 9.91 9.95
N ALA A 14 4.21 10.00 10.25
CA ALA A 14 4.69 10.60 11.50
C ALA A 14 4.38 12.11 11.56
N LEU A 15 4.58 12.84 10.45
CA LEU A 15 4.23 14.26 10.35
C LEU A 15 2.71 14.50 10.45
N ALA A 16 1.90 13.59 9.89
CA ALA A 16 0.44 13.64 10.02
C ALA A 16 0.01 13.35 11.46
N ALA A 17 0.63 12.40 12.13
CA ALA A 17 0.39 12.12 13.55
C ALA A 17 0.74 13.33 14.43
N GLU A 18 1.88 13.98 14.18
CA GLU A 18 2.28 15.22 14.89
C GLU A 18 1.27 16.36 14.68
N GLN A 19 0.76 16.52 13.45
CA GLN A 19 -0.10 17.65 13.09
C GLN A 19 -1.59 17.42 13.38
N PHE A 20 -2.12 16.20 13.17
CA PHE A 20 -3.54 15.88 13.24
C PHE A 20 -3.91 14.95 14.41
N GLY A 21 -2.91 14.28 15.02
CA GLY A 21 -3.05 13.50 16.26
C GLY A 21 -4.17 12.46 16.21
N LYS A 22 -5.13 12.60 17.12
CA LYS A 22 -6.26 11.67 17.30
C LYS A 22 -7.44 11.91 16.34
N THR A 23 -7.29 12.77 15.33
CA THR A 23 -8.30 12.91 14.28
C THR A 23 -8.37 11.62 13.45
N GLU A 24 -9.56 11.22 13.02
CA GLU A 24 -9.74 10.02 12.20
C GLU A 24 -9.01 10.15 10.86
N ALA A 25 -8.10 9.22 10.58
CA ALA A 25 -7.32 9.15 9.33
C ALA A 25 -7.92 8.17 8.32
N LEU A 26 -8.35 6.98 8.79
CA LEU A 26 -8.73 5.87 7.92
C LEU A 26 -9.92 5.11 8.49
N ILE A 27 -10.85 4.75 7.59
CA ILE A 27 -11.94 3.80 7.86
C ILE A 27 -11.86 2.66 6.84
N PHE A 28 -11.98 1.43 7.31
CA PHE A 28 -12.06 0.23 6.47
C PHE A 28 -12.92 -0.83 7.17
N GLU A 29 -13.98 -1.32 6.52
CA GLU A 29 -14.89 -2.36 7.05
C GLU A 29 -15.35 -2.08 8.49
N GLY A 30 -15.63 -0.82 8.82
CA GLY A 30 -16.08 -0.37 10.13
C GLY A 30 -14.97 -0.20 11.18
N LYS A 31 -13.75 -0.65 10.93
CA LYS A 31 -12.59 -0.34 11.76
C LYS A 31 -12.10 1.08 11.46
N ARG A 32 -11.60 1.77 12.49
CA ARG A 32 -11.17 3.15 12.42
C ARG A 32 -9.77 3.29 12.99
N TRP A 33 -8.96 4.13 12.37
CA TRP A 33 -7.64 4.52 12.84
C TRP A 33 -7.55 6.04 12.81
N ASN A 34 -7.03 6.63 13.87
CA ASN A 34 -6.58 8.02 13.87
C ASN A 34 -5.17 8.13 13.28
N PHE A 35 -4.63 9.36 13.11
CA PHE A 35 -3.32 9.56 12.50
C PHE A 35 -2.19 9.01 13.38
N GLU A 36 -2.31 9.06 14.72
CA GLU A 36 -1.33 8.45 15.63
C GLU A 36 -1.31 6.93 15.46
N GLU A 37 -2.46 6.26 15.57
CA GLU A 37 -2.59 4.82 15.40
C GLU A 37 -2.15 4.35 13.99
N PHE A 38 -2.40 5.17 12.96
CA PHE A 38 -1.92 4.89 11.61
C PHE A 38 -0.39 4.92 11.55
N SER A 39 0.24 5.94 12.14
CA SER A 39 1.69 6.06 12.20
C SER A 39 2.33 4.91 12.96
N ASP A 40 1.76 4.51 14.10
CA ASP A 40 2.23 3.38 14.90
C ASP A 40 2.23 2.08 14.08
N LYS A 41 1.17 1.85 13.26
CA LYS A 41 1.11 0.67 12.38
C LYS A 41 2.16 0.69 11.28
N VAL A 42 2.49 1.86 10.77
CA VAL A 42 3.59 2.02 9.80
C VAL A 42 4.93 1.68 10.46
N ASP A 43 5.14 2.11 11.70
CA ASP A 43 6.37 1.86 12.45
C ASP A 43 6.53 0.38 12.82
N ASP A 44 5.44 -0.29 13.24
CA ASP A 44 5.42 -1.74 13.48
C ASP A 44 5.90 -2.50 12.23
N ILE A 45 5.36 -2.17 11.05
CA ILE A 45 5.74 -2.83 9.79
C ILE A 45 7.15 -2.45 9.34
N ALA A 46 7.57 -1.20 9.56
CA ALA A 46 8.93 -0.78 9.25
C ALA A 46 9.97 -1.57 10.05
N ARG A 47 9.73 -1.78 11.36
CA ARG A 47 10.55 -2.66 12.20
C ARG A 47 10.56 -4.10 11.67
N SER A 48 9.40 -4.63 11.28
CA SER A 48 9.31 -6.00 10.73
C SER A 48 10.08 -6.15 9.42
N LEU A 49 10.06 -5.14 8.55
CA LEU A 49 10.87 -5.13 7.32
C LEU A 49 12.37 -5.11 7.61
N LEU A 50 12.80 -4.34 8.62
CA LEU A 50 14.20 -4.32 9.08
C LEU A 50 14.61 -5.67 9.67
N ALA A 51 13.74 -6.30 10.47
CA ALA A 51 13.98 -7.60 11.11
C ALA A 51 14.22 -8.72 10.08
N ILE A 52 13.47 -8.72 8.97
CA ILE A 52 13.70 -9.65 7.86
C ILE A 52 14.83 -9.19 6.91
N GLY A 53 15.59 -8.17 7.28
CA GLY A 53 16.81 -7.74 6.60
C GLY A 53 16.61 -6.93 5.32
N ILE A 54 15.49 -6.25 5.14
CA ILE A 54 15.28 -5.33 4.02
C ILE A 54 16.15 -4.08 4.20
N LYS A 55 16.84 -3.69 3.12
CA LYS A 55 17.79 -2.58 3.11
C LYS A 55 17.32 -1.44 2.21
N PRO A 56 17.80 -0.20 2.43
CA PRO A 56 17.56 0.91 1.52
C PRO A 56 17.91 0.57 0.06
N GLY A 57 17.03 0.97 -0.87
CA GLY A 57 17.16 0.70 -2.31
C GLY A 57 16.72 -0.70 -2.77
N GLU A 58 16.46 -1.62 -1.85
CA GLU A 58 15.90 -2.94 -2.19
C GLU A 58 14.41 -2.85 -2.54
N LYS A 59 13.92 -3.77 -3.36
CA LYS A 59 12.57 -3.78 -3.88
C LYS A 59 11.72 -4.80 -3.14
N VAL A 60 10.55 -4.34 -2.69
CA VAL A 60 9.54 -5.14 -2.00
C VAL A 60 8.30 -5.20 -2.90
N SER A 61 8.00 -6.36 -3.46
CA SER A 61 6.77 -6.58 -4.22
C SER A 61 5.58 -6.75 -3.28
N LEU A 62 4.50 -6.01 -3.54
CA LEU A 62 3.26 -6.08 -2.77
C LEU A 62 2.10 -6.49 -3.67
N TRP A 63 1.51 -7.65 -3.41
CA TRP A 63 0.36 -8.18 -4.15
C TRP A 63 -0.84 -8.35 -3.24
N MET A 64 -1.61 -7.30 -3.11
CA MET A 64 -2.68 -7.18 -2.12
C MET A 64 -3.79 -6.27 -2.66
N MET A 65 -5.03 -6.58 -2.32
CA MET A 65 -6.18 -5.70 -2.57
C MET A 65 -6.11 -4.44 -1.71
N ASN A 66 -7.03 -3.51 -1.94
CA ASN A 66 -7.13 -2.33 -1.08
C ASN A 66 -7.47 -2.75 0.35
N ARG A 67 -6.58 -2.42 1.27
CA ARG A 67 -6.77 -2.62 2.71
C ARG A 67 -5.79 -1.76 3.51
N PRO A 68 -6.01 -1.57 4.80
CA PRO A 68 -5.12 -0.77 5.65
C PRO A 68 -3.67 -1.24 5.60
N GLU A 69 -3.43 -2.55 5.61
CA GLU A 69 -2.09 -3.14 5.57
C GLU A 69 -1.33 -2.76 4.29
N TRP A 70 -2.03 -2.61 3.15
CA TRP A 70 -1.41 -2.10 1.92
C TRP A 70 -0.82 -0.71 2.13
N LEU A 71 -1.57 0.18 2.78
CA LEU A 71 -1.13 1.55 3.07
C LEU A 71 0.03 1.55 4.07
N PHE A 72 -0.09 0.79 5.16
CA PHE A 72 0.95 0.70 6.18
C PHE A 72 2.26 0.16 5.59
N ILE A 73 2.22 -0.91 4.78
CA ILE A 73 3.39 -1.48 4.10
C ILE A 73 4.02 -0.45 3.16
N ASN A 74 3.20 0.26 2.36
CA ASN A 74 3.72 1.26 1.43
C ASN A 74 4.52 2.36 2.14
N TYR A 75 3.98 2.93 3.22
CA TYR A 75 4.68 3.97 3.98
C TYR A 75 5.89 3.41 4.73
N ALA A 76 5.79 2.19 5.26
CA ALA A 76 6.90 1.52 5.95
C ALA A 76 8.09 1.24 5.02
N VAL A 77 7.83 0.71 3.81
CA VAL A 77 8.86 0.50 2.77
C VAL A 77 9.54 1.81 2.41
N ALA A 78 8.76 2.88 2.20
CA ALA A 78 9.31 4.20 1.91
C ALA A 78 10.09 4.80 3.10
N LYS A 79 9.65 4.54 4.36
CA LYS A 79 10.30 5.03 5.58
C LYS A 79 11.71 4.49 5.73
N ILE A 80 11.94 3.22 5.47
CA ILE A 80 13.26 2.60 5.55
C ILE A 80 14.11 2.79 4.26
N GLY A 81 13.64 3.61 3.32
CA GLY A 81 14.35 3.89 2.06
C GLY A 81 14.34 2.74 1.05
N ALA A 82 13.51 1.74 1.23
CA ALA A 82 13.28 0.67 0.27
C ALA A 82 12.29 1.12 -0.82
N ILE A 83 12.08 0.31 -1.85
CA ILE A 83 11.29 0.63 -3.03
C ILE A 83 10.09 -0.32 -3.12
N LEU A 84 8.88 0.23 -3.08
CA LEU A 84 7.68 -0.57 -3.27
C LEU A 84 7.46 -0.91 -4.74
N VAL A 85 7.08 -2.16 -5.01
CA VAL A 85 6.64 -2.64 -6.32
C VAL A 85 5.21 -3.16 -6.18
N PRO A 86 4.19 -2.28 -6.29
CA PRO A 86 2.80 -2.70 -6.18
C PRO A 86 2.39 -3.47 -7.42
N LEU A 87 1.89 -4.70 -7.21
CA LEU A 87 1.47 -5.59 -8.29
C LEU A 87 -0.03 -5.45 -8.56
N ASN A 88 -0.39 -5.44 -9.83
CA ASN A 88 -1.79 -5.44 -10.24
C ASN A 88 -2.50 -6.71 -9.74
N THR A 89 -3.57 -6.54 -8.99
CA THR A 89 -4.36 -7.65 -8.41
C THR A 89 -5.05 -8.54 -9.45
N ARG A 90 -5.10 -8.10 -10.72
CA ARG A 90 -5.58 -8.89 -11.85
C ARG A 90 -4.49 -9.77 -12.49
N TYR A 91 -3.23 -9.61 -12.10
CA TYR A 91 -2.14 -10.46 -12.58
C TYR A 91 -2.39 -11.92 -12.24
N ARG A 92 -1.82 -12.80 -13.06
CA ARG A 92 -1.82 -14.24 -12.86
C ARG A 92 -0.38 -14.72 -12.68
N THR A 93 -0.19 -15.99 -12.40
CA THR A 93 1.10 -16.62 -12.08
C THR A 93 2.26 -16.09 -12.91
N LYS A 94 2.12 -16.03 -14.26
CA LYS A 94 3.18 -15.58 -15.18
C LYS A 94 3.45 -14.07 -15.09
N ASP A 95 2.39 -13.26 -14.95
CA ASP A 95 2.52 -11.80 -14.90
C ASP A 95 3.25 -11.37 -13.63
N VAL A 96 2.90 -12.01 -12.52
CA VAL A 96 3.54 -11.78 -11.22
C VAL A 96 5.00 -12.19 -11.25
N ALA A 97 5.29 -13.40 -11.77
CA ALA A 97 6.66 -13.89 -11.92
C ALA A 97 7.52 -12.93 -12.74
N TYR A 98 6.98 -12.42 -13.84
CA TYR A 98 7.66 -11.43 -14.67
C TYR A 98 7.98 -10.15 -13.88
N ALA A 99 6.99 -9.58 -13.17
CA ALA A 99 7.17 -8.33 -12.45
C ALA A 99 8.19 -8.45 -11.30
N ILE A 100 8.16 -9.54 -10.53
CA ILE A 100 9.11 -9.82 -9.43
C ILE A 100 10.53 -9.95 -9.97
N ASN A 101 10.72 -10.71 -11.05
CA ASN A 101 12.04 -10.89 -11.66
C ASN A 101 12.57 -9.61 -12.29
N GLN A 102 11.73 -8.91 -13.06
CA GLN A 102 12.14 -7.71 -13.77
C GLN A 102 12.46 -6.55 -12.83
N SER A 103 11.80 -6.49 -11.67
CA SER A 103 12.11 -5.49 -10.63
C SER A 103 13.29 -5.86 -9.75
N ASP A 104 13.83 -7.08 -9.82
CA ASP A 104 14.80 -7.61 -8.86
C ASP A 104 14.29 -7.54 -7.41
N SER A 105 13.02 -7.86 -7.18
CA SER A 105 12.44 -7.83 -5.84
C SER A 105 13.10 -8.87 -4.93
N VAL A 106 13.48 -8.41 -3.74
CA VAL A 106 14.10 -9.26 -2.71
C VAL A 106 13.09 -9.80 -1.72
N ALA A 107 11.93 -9.16 -1.61
CA ALA A 107 10.82 -9.60 -0.79
C ALA A 107 9.51 -9.57 -1.59
N TRP A 108 8.62 -10.50 -1.28
CA TRP A 108 7.28 -10.58 -1.83
C TRP A 108 6.25 -10.70 -0.73
N ILE A 109 5.48 -9.65 -0.50
CA ILE A 109 4.37 -9.64 0.46
C ILE A 109 3.07 -9.79 -0.32
N PHE A 110 2.23 -10.74 0.07
CA PHE A 110 0.99 -11.00 -0.65
C PHE A 110 -0.17 -11.34 0.29
N GLN A 111 -1.40 -11.06 -0.16
CA GLN A 111 -2.63 -11.51 0.48
C GLN A 111 -2.97 -12.92 0.00
N ALA A 112 -3.32 -13.82 0.92
CA ALA A 112 -3.61 -15.22 0.56
C ALA A 112 -4.82 -15.36 -0.36
N GLN A 113 -5.89 -14.62 -0.10
CA GLN A 113 -7.16 -14.72 -0.82
C GLN A 113 -7.94 -13.41 -0.80
N SER A 114 -8.68 -13.12 -1.88
CA SER A 114 -9.70 -12.07 -1.92
C SER A 114 -10.90 -12.55 -2.75
N GLY A 115 -12.07 -12.64 -2.12
CA GLY A 115 -13.26 -13.21 -2.73
C GLY A 115 -12.98 -14.59 -3.33
N PRO A 116 -13.28 -14.83 -4.62
CA PRO A 116 -13.04 -16.13 -5.27
C PRO A 116 -11.57 -16.32 -5.71
N ILE A 117 -10.69 -15.31 -5.58
CA ILE A 117 -9.32 -15.36 -6.07
C ILE A 117 -8.41 -15.91 -4.98
N ASN A 118 -7.81 -17.06 -5.23
CA ASN A 118 -6.78 -17.66 -4.40
C ASN A 118 -5.39 -17.26 -4.91
N TYR A 119 -4.82 -16.22 -4.30
CA TYR A 119 -3.45 -15.76 -4.62
C TYR A 119 -2.41 -16.75 -4.13
N TYR A 120 -2.69 -17.45 -3.02
CA TYR A 120 -1.75 -18.37 -2.41
C TYR A 120 -1.37 -19.51 -3.34
N ASP A 121 -2.34 -20.11 -4.06
CA ASP A 121 -2.06 -21.18 -5.02
C ASP A 121 -1.17 -20.70 -6.17
N MET A 122 -1.39 -19.47 -6.66
CA MET A 122 -0.53 -18.88 -7.69
C MET A 122 0.89 -18.61 -7.19
N VAL A 123 1.04 -18.25 -5.90
CA VAL A 123 2.36 -18.10 -5.27
C VAL A 123 3.04 -19.46 -5.13
N ARG A 124 2.33 -20.49 -4.66
CA ARG A 124 2.85 -21.87 -4.58
C ARG A 124 3.36 -22.37 -5.93
N GLU A 125 2.59 -22.13 -7.00
CA GLU A 125 2.99 -22.49 -8.37
C GLU A 125 4.32 -21.82 -8.75
N ASN A 126 4.49 -20.56 -8.40
CA ASN A 126 5.72 -19.80 -8.66
C ASN A 126 6.92 -20.26 -7.81
N LEU A 127 6.68 -20.69 -6.57
CA LEU A 127 7.71 -21.08 -5.61
C LEU A 127 7.96 -22.60 -5.54
N ASN A 128 7.46 -23.38 -6.50
CA ASN A 128 7.52 -24.84 -6.50
C ASN A 128 8.95 -25.41 -6.57
N GLU A 129 9.91 -24.66 -7.11
CA GLU A 129 11.32 -25.02 -7.17
C GLU A 129 12.13 -24.15 -6.19
N LYS A 130 12.21 -24.60 -4.92
CA LYS A 130 12.99 -23.95 -3.86
C LYS A 130 14.05 -24.91 -3.33
N PHE A 131 15.16 -24.34 -2.90
CA PHE A 131 16.26 -25.05 -2.25
C PHE A 131 16.47 -24.48 -0.85
N GLU A 132 16.49 -25.33 0.14
CA GLU A 132 16.85 -24.97 1.50
C GLU A 132 18.37 -24.83 1.58
N THR A 133 18.86 -23.68 2.04
CA THR A 133 20.31 -23.44 2.19
C THR A 133 20.78 -23.63 3.63
N ASN A 134 19.88 -23.39 4.60
CA ASN A 134 20.03 -23.61 6.03
C ASN A 134 18.61 -23.60 6.64
N GLU A 135 18.48 -23.86 7.94
CA GLU A 135 17.19 -24.08 8.63
C GLU A 135 16.13 -23.00 8.39
N THR A 136 16.52 -21.81 7.94
CA THR A 136 15.60 -20.66 7.79
C THR A 136 15.69 -19.94 6.44
N THR A 137 16.64 -20.28 5.57
CA THR A 137 16.88 -19.55 4.31
C THR A 137 16.56 -20.41 3.11
N TYR A 138 15.70 -19.91 2.24
CA TYR A 138 15.31 -20.55 0.98
C TYR A 138 15.81 -19.76 -0.22
N LEU A 139 16.28 -20.46 -1.25
CA LEU A 139 16.56 -19.93 -2.57
C LEU A 139 15.49 -20.42 -3.54
N TYR A 140 14.92 -19.51 -4.29
CA TYR A 140 13.88 -19.81 -5.28
C TYR A 140 14.52 -19.81 -6.68
N LYS A 141 14.52 -20.95 -7.35
CA LYS A 141 15.17 -21.10 -8.67
C LYS A 141 14.69 -20.08 -9.69
N ASN A 142 13.37 -19.81 -9.68
CA ASN A 142 12.75 -18.90 -10.62
C ASN A 142 12.90 -17.42 -10.22
N PHE A 143 13.40 -17.14 -9.01
CA PHE A 143 13.50 -15.77 -8.44
C PHE A 143 14.88 -15.60 -7.74
N PRO A 144 15.97 -15.43 -8.49
CA PRO A 144 17.32 -15.47 -7.93
C PRO A 144 17.65 -14.34 -6.94
N LYS A 145 16.82 -13.29 -6.89
CA LYS A 145 16.98 -12.19 -5.93
C LYS A 145 16.03 -12.28 -4.74
N LEU A 146 14.93 -13.05 -4.88
CA LEU A 146 13.92 -13.19 -3.84
C LEU A 146 14.47 -14.05 -2.69
N ARG A 147 14.41 -13.53 -1.47
CA ARG A 147 14.81 -14.24 -0.27
C ARG A 147 13.72 -14.29 0.80
N GLU A 148 12.80 -13.32 0.79
CA GLU A 148 11.74 -13.24 1.79
C GLU A 148 10.36 -13.28 1.11
N VAL A 149 9.48 -14.13 1.64
CA VAL A 149 8.09 -14.22 1.20
C VAL A 149 7.17 -14.16 2.41
N VAL A 150 6.26 -13.18 2.43
CA VAL A 150 5.35 -12.96 3.55
C VAL A 150 3.90 -13.09 3.08
N VAL A 151 3.08 -13.86 3.80
CA VAL A 151 1.66 -14.02 3.51
C VAL A 151 0.78 -13.32 4.54
N PHE A 152 -0.12 -12.48 4.05
CA PHE A 152 -1.22 -11.93 4.83
C PHE A 152 -2.44 -12.85 4.74
N GLY A 153 -2.85 -13.42 5.88
CA GLY A 153 -3.92 -14.41 5.95
C GLY A 153 -3.47 -15.82 5.52
N GLY A 154 -4.29 -16.81 5.81
CA GLY A 154 -3.98 -18.22 5.52
C GLY A 154 -2.91 -18.82 6.45
N ASN A 155 -2.54 -20.07 6.17
CA ASN A 155 -1.49 -20.79 6.88
C ASN A 155 -0.23 -20.84 6.01
N PRO A 156 0.92 -20.36 6.48
CA PRO A 156 2.13 -20.33 5.67
C PRO A 156 2.71 -21.75 5.46
N ASP A 157 3.19 -22.01 4.24
CA ASP A 157 4.04 -23.16 3.94
C ASP A 157 5.48 -22.89 4.40
N SER A 158 6.27 -23.94 4.51
CA SER A 158 7.72 -23.82 4.75
C SER A 158 8.37 -22.86 3.75
N GLY A 159 9.16 -21.90 4.25
CA GLY A 159 9.78 -20.84 3.45
C GLY A 159 8.89 -19.63 3.17
N ILE A 160 7.70 -19.58 3.75
CA ILE A 160 6.82 -18.39 3.71
C ILE A 160 6.58 -17.95 5.15
N ILE A 161 6.79 -16.68 5.44
CA ILE A 161 6.58 -16.09 6.76
C ILE A 161 5.09 -15.73 6.89
N GLY A 162 4.45 -16.17 7.97
CA GLY A 162 3.08 -15.77 8.30
C GLY A 162 3.03 -14.32 8.76
N TRP A 163 1.89 -13.65 8.54
CA TRP A 163 1.73 -12.24 8.92
C TRP A 163 2.03 -11.96 10.40
N ASN A 164 1.56 -12.82 11.31
CA ASN A 164 1.78 -12.63 12.73
C ASN A 164 3.27 -12.77 13.09
N ASP A 165 3.95 -13.77 12.53
CA ASP A 165 5.38 -13.97 12.76
C ASP A 165 6.19 -12.81 12.17
N PHE A 166 5.78 -12.29 11.01
CA PHE A 166 6.39 -11.10 10.41
C PHE A 166 6.25 -9.88 11.33
N ILE A 167 5.08 -9.59 11.86
CA ILE A 167 4.88 -8.47 12.80
C ILE A 167 5.68 -8.69 14.09
N GLN A 168 5.62 -9.89 14.66
CA GLN A 168 6.34 -10.22 15.88
C GLN A 168 7.87 -10.08 15.72
N SER A 169 8.41 -10.40 14.55
CA SER A 169 9.86 -10.22 14.31
C SER A 169 10.34 -8.78 14.47
N GLY A 170 9.47 -7.81 14.26
CA GLY A 170 9.78 -6.38 14.42
C GLY A 170 9.91 -5.93 15.88
N GLU A 171 9.34 -6.67 16.85
CA GLU A 171 9.33 -6.29 18.27
C GLU A 171 10.75 -6.21 18.86
N GLU A 172 11.72 -6.92 18.30
CA GLU A 172 13.12 -6.90 18.73
C GLU A 172 13.91 -5.71 18.16
N ILE A 173 13.36 -4.96 17.22
CA ILE A 173 14.01 -3.80 16.60
C ILE A 173 13.79 -2.56 17.47
N ALA A 174 14.89 -2.05 18.05
CA ALA A 174 14.86 -0.86 18.89
C ALA A 174 14.48 0.42 18.11
N ASP A 175 13.91 1.40 18.79
CA ASP A 175 13.51 2.70 18.21
C ASP A 175 14.69 3.42 17.57
N ASP A 176 15.86 3.45 18.21
CA ASP A 176 17.08 4.05 17.66
C ASP A 176 17.48 3.43 16.30
N THR A 177 17.23 2.13 16.11
CA THR A 177 17.49 1.44 14.84
C THR A 177 16.52 1.89 13.76
N LEU A 178 15.24 2.02 14.11
CA LEU A 178 14.22 2.53 13.18
C LEU A 178 14.51 3.97 12.79
N ASP A 179 14.84 4.82 13.76
CA ASP A 179 15.16 6.25 13.52
C ASP A 179 16.38 6.40 12.61
N ALA A 180 17.45 5.64 12.87
CA ALA A 180 18.65 5.63 12.04
C ALA A 180 18.41 5.13 10.61
N SER A 181 17.41 4.27 10.42
CA SER A 181 17.01 3.73 9.12
C SER A 181 16.03 4.61 8.36
N THR A 182 15.47 5.63 9.02
CA THR A 182 14.44 6.49 8.41
C THR A 182 15.04 7.39 7.33
N ASN A 183 14.59 7.21 6.08
CA ASN A 183 14.97 8.06 4.95
C ASN A 183 14.15 9.35 4.96
N SER A 184 14.71 10.42 5.50
CA SER A 184 13.99 11.71 5.69
C SER A 184 14.32 12.79 4.67
N ASP A 185 15.46 12.71 3.96
CA ASP A 185 16.01 13.87 3.25
C ASP A 185 16.15 13.74 1.73
N ASN A 186 16.14 12.53 1.17
CA ASN A 186 16.40 12.35 -0.26
C ASN A 186 15.11 12.30 -1.10
N SER A 187 14.60 13.47 -1.48
CA SER A 187 13.40 13.59 -2.33
C SER A 187 13.57 13.03 -3.75
N ASN A 188 14.81 12.85 -4.22
CA ASN A 188 15.10 12.27 -5.54
C ASN A 188 15.22 10.75 -5.51
N ALA A 189 15.28 10.13 -4.33
CA ALA A 189 15.29 8.67 -4.22
C ALA A 189 14.02 8.07 -4.85
N ILE A 190 14.19 6.93 -5.52
CA ILE A 190 13.06 6.14 -6.00
C ILE A 190 12.44 5.42 -4.80
N PHE A 191 11.13 5.50 -4.65
CA PHE A 191 10.40 4.81 -3.59
C PHE A 191 9.33 3.85 -4.11
N LEU A 192 8.98 3.95 -5.41
CA LEU A 192 7.90 3.16 -6.00
C LEU A 192 8.22 2.84 -7.47
N ILE A 193 7.94 1.61 -7.90
CA ILE A 193 7.98 1.17 -9.29
C ILE A 193 6.59 0.69 -9.68
N ALA A 194 5.85 1.50 -10.44
CA ALA A 194 4.51 1.16 -10.90
C ALA A 194 4.54 0.50 -12.28
N TYR A 195 3.95 -0.69 -12.41
CA TYR A 195 3.87 -1.38 -13.69
C TYR A 195 2.70 -0.87 -14.54
N THR A 196 2.98 -0.53 -15.79
CA THR A 196 1.98 -0.14 -16.79
C THR A 196 1.84 -1.21 -17.86
N SER A 197 0.62 -1.38 -18.40
CA SER A 197 0.40 -2.23 -19.57
C SER A 197 1.15 -1.60 -20.77
N GLY A 198 2.25 -2.22 -21.17
CA GLY A 198 3.01 -1.77 -22.33
C GLY A 198 2.20 -1.96 -23.62
N THR A 199 2.16 -0.96 -24.48
CA THR A 199 1.52 -1.02 -25.80
C THR A 199 2.23 -2.00 -26.76
N THR A 200 3.44 -2.46 -26.40
CA THR A 200 4.34 -3.23 -27.26
C THR A 200 4.74 -4.60 -26.71
N GLY A 201 4.03 -5.14 -25.69
CA GLY A 201 4.35 -6.46 -25.12
C GLY A 201 4.36 -6.48 -23.60
N ALA A 202 5.49 -6.85 -22.96
CA ALA A 202 5.58 -7.00 -21.51
C ALA A 202 5.35 -5.69 -20.73
N PRO A 203 4.76 -5.73 -19.53
CA PRO A 203 4.58 -4.57 -18.67
C PRO A 203 5.92 -3.86 -18.38
N LYS A 204 5.88 -2.52 -18.27
CA LYS A 204 7.05 -1.68 -17.99
C LYS A 204 6.95 -1.11 -16.58
N GLY A 205 8.02 -1.25 -15.79
CA GLY A 205 8.14 -0.64 -14.47
C GLY A 205 8.55 0.83 -14.58
N VAL A 206 7.64 1.74 -14.19
CA VAL A 206 7.88 3.19 -14.16
C VAL A 206 8.34 3.57 -12.76
N MET A 207 9.53 4.14 -12.65
CA MET A 207 10.12 4.56 -11.38
C MET A 207 9.60 5.94 -10.97
N HIS A 208 9.17 6.05 -9.72
CA HIS A 208 8.69 7.29 -9.11
C HIS A 208 9.54 7.66 -7.92
N CYS A 209 9.98 8.93 -7.88
CA CYS A 209 10.64 9.51 -6.73
C CYS A 209 9.63 10.25 -5.82
N HIS A 210 10.08 10.69 -4.66
CA HIS A 210 9.24 11.35 -3.66
C HIS A 210 8.65 12.72 -4.11
N HIS A 211 9.03 13.25 -5.27
CA HIS A 211 8.40 14.46 -5.84
C HIS A 211 6.88 14.29 -6.11
N LEU A 212 6.35 13.07 -6.00
CA LEU A 212 4.91 12.84 -6.02
C LEU A 212 4.18 13.67 -4.95
N ILE A 213 4.82 13.95 -3.81
CA ILE A 213 4.30 14.86 -2.77
C ILE A 213 4.00 16.24 -3.35
N LYS A 214 4.95 16.84 -4.09
CA LYS A 214 4.76 18.17 -4.70
C LYS A 214 3.61 18.18 -5.71
N ASN A 215 3.49 17.13 -6.50
CA ASN A 215 2.40 16.98 -7.47
C ASN A 215 1.04 16.87 -6.75
N THR A 216 1.00 16.18 -5.62
CA THR A 216 -0.23 16.06 -4.81
C THR A 216 -0.56 17.39 -4.14
N LEU A 217 0.42 18.13 -3.60
CA LEU A 217 0.19 19.46 -3.03
C LEU A 217 -0.37 20.47 -4.05
N ASP A 218 0.10 20.44 -5.31
CA ASP A 218 -0.47 21.28 -6.38
C ASP A 218 -1.95 20.94 -6.61
N ARG A 219 -2.30 19.65 -6.64
CA ARG A 219 -3.70 19.21 -6.79
C ARG A 219 -4.56 19.58 -5.58
N ILE A 220 -4.07 19.36 -4.36
CA ILE A 220 -4.74 19.77 -3.12
C ILE A 220 -5.09 21.27 -3.17
N SER A 221 -4.13 22.11 -3.57
CA SER A 221 -4.33 23.56 -3.71
C SER A 221 -5.41 23.90 -4.73
N ARG A 222 -5.39 23.26 -5.90
CA ARG A 222 -6.40 23.50 -6.98
C ARG A 222 -7.79 23.02 -6.62
N LEU A 223 -7.89 21.87 -5.96
CA LEU A 223 -9.16 21.28 -5.52
C LEU A 223 -9.62 21.83 -4.18
N LYS A 224 -8.78 22.61 -3.48
CA LYS A 224 -9.02 23.19 -2.16
C LYS A 224 -9.38 22.14 -1.10
N ILE A 225 -8.69 20.99 -1.14
CA ILE A 225 -8.91 19.92 -0.18
C ILE A 225 -8.34 20.33 1.18
N THR A 226 -9.09 20.08 2.24
CA THR A 226 -8.77 20.44 3.62
C THR A 226 -8.95 19.26 4.58
N SER A 227 -8.65 19.44 5.85
CA SER A 227 -8.90 18.46 6.92
C SER A 227 -10.39 18.18 7.18
N ASP A 228 -11.28 19.05 6.71
CA ASP A 228 -12.72 18.86 6.85
C ASP A 228 -13.29 17.89 5.79
N ASP A 229 -12.48 17.55 4.78
CA ASP A 229 -12.92 16.67 3.72
C ASP A 229 -12.86 15.19 4.12
N ILE A 230 -13.75 14.43 3.50
CA ILE A 230 -13.85 12.97 3.66
C ILE A 230 -13.78 12.34 2.28
N ILE A 231 -12.70 11.60 2.04
CA ILE A 231 -12.37 11.01 0.73
C ILE A 231 -12.76 9.54 0.72
N ILE A 232 -13.64 9.10 -0.18
CA ILE A 232 -13.83 7.67 -0.44
C ILE A 232 -12.87 7.20 -1.53
N ASN A 233 -12.11 6.16 -1.21
CA ASN A 233 -11.07 5.59 -2.09
C ASN A 233 -11.38 4.14 -2.40
N SER A 234 -12.10 3.90 -3.49
CA SER A 234 -12.48 2.57 -3.99
C SER A 234 -11.66 2.14 -5.21
N LEU A 235 -10.78 3.02 -5.70
CA LEU A 235 -9.89 2.71 -6.80
C LEU A 235 -8.69 1.88 -6.33
N PRO A 236 -8.14 1.00 -7.20
CA PRO A 236 -7.02 0.14 -6.81
C PRO A 236 -5.78 0.94 -6.40
N LEU A 237 -5.27 0.71 -5.19
CA LEU A 237 -4.11 1.41 -4.61
C LEU A 237 -2.80 1.17 -5.39
N PHE A 238 -2.69 0.07 -6.15
CA PHE A 238 -1.54 -0.16 -7.01
C PHE A 238 -1.46 0.80 -8.22
N HIS A 239 -2.53 1.60 -8.47
CA HIS A 239 -2.52 2.70 -9.43
C HIS A 239 -2.24 4.03 -8.74
N LEU A 240 -1.36 4.83 -9.36
CA LEU A 240 -0.99 6.15 -8.83
C LEU A 240 -2.16 7.10 -8.61
N TYR A 241 -3.26 6.95 -9.36
CA TYR A 241 -4.43 7.77 -9.15
C TYR A 241 -5.04 7.56 -7.77
N ALA A 242 -5.38 6.33 -7.42
CA ALA A 242 -5.91 6.01 -6.09
C ALA A 242 -4.91 6.33 -4.97
N TYR A 243 -3.64 6.04 -5.21
CA TYR A 243 -2.58 6.27 -4.25
C TYR A 243 -2.33 7.77 -4.00
N GLY A 244 -2.19 8.58 -5.05
CA GLY A 244 -1.93 10.01 -4.93
C GLY A 244 -3.13 10.80 -4.41
N GLU A 245 -4.30 10.60 -5.01
CA GLU A 245 -5.51 11.38 -4.69
C GLU A 245 -6.19 10.92 -3.38
N GLY A 246 -6.06 9.66 -3.01
CA GLY A 246 -6.58 9.14 -1.75
C GLY A 246 -5.53 9.17 -0.64
N ALA A 247 -4.54 8.27 -0.71
CA ALA A 247 -3.63 8.01 0.41
C ALA A 247 -2.68 9.17 0.72
N ILE A 248 -1.94 9.69 -0.27
CA ILE A 248 -1.00 10.82 -0.03
C ILE A 248 -1.79 12.10 0.29
N CYS A 249 -2.91 12.34 -0.40
CA CYS A 249 -3.75 13.50 -0.16
C CYS A 249 -4.25 13.54 1.29
N SER A 250 -4.79 12.42 1.79
CA SER A 250 -5.26 12.29 3.18
C SER A 250 -4.15 12.63 4.19
N MET A 251 -2.94 12.07 4.02
CA MET A 251 -1.82 12.37 4.92
C MET A 251 -1.43 13.85 4.89
N LEU A 252 -1.39 14.49 3.72
CA LEU A 252 -0.96 15.87 3.58
C LEU A 252 -1.99 16.89 4.10
N THR A 253 -3.26 16.56 4.08
CA THR A 253 -4.35 17.50 4.43
C THR A 253 -4.99 17.25 5.78
N GLY A 254 -4.84 16.04 6.35
CA GLY A 254 -5.64 15.59 7.49
C GLY A 254 -7.05 15.14 7.11
N ALA A 255 -7.40 15.11 5.82
CA ALA A 255 -8.68 14.59 5.34
C ALA A 255 -8.83 13.11 5.68
N LYS A 256 -10.01 12.73 6.17
CA LYS A 256 -10.33 11.33 6.49
C LYS A 256 -10.46 10.51 5.20
N GLN A 257 -9.83 9.35 5.14
CA GLN A 257 -9.97 8.41 4.04
C GLN A 257 -10.90 7.26 4.42
N ILE A 258 -11.88 6.96 3.59
CA ILE A 258 -12.67 5.73 3.63
C ILE A 258 -12.14 4.84 2.52
N LEU A 259 -11.58 3.70 2.89
CA LEU A 259 -11.04 2.73 1.95
C LEU A 259 -12.03 1.57 1.79
N THR A 260 -12.25 1.11 0.55
CA THR A 260 -12.98 -0.13 0.26
C THR A 260 -12.07 -1.12 -0.46
N GLU A 261 -12.27 -2.42 -0.22
CA GLU A 261 -11.43 -3.44 -0.87
C GLU A 261 -11.55 -3.39 -2.39
N THR A 262 -12.79 -3.21 -2.87
CA THR A 262 -13.14 -3.05 -4.28
C THR A 262 -14.25 -2.01 -4.41
N PHE A 263 -14.50 -1.56 -5.63
CA PHE A 263 -15.66 -0.72 -5.89
C PHE A 263 -16.96 -1.56 -5.96
N ASP A 264 -17.93 -1.21 -5.11
CA ASP A 264 -19.33 -1.60 -5.23
C ASP A 264 -20.22 -0.36 -5.12
N ALA A 265 -21.07 -0.15 -6.13
CA ALA A 265 -21.88 1.07 -6.22
C ALA A 265 -22.86 1.25 -5.04
N SER A 266 -23.41 0.14 -4.53
CA SER A 266 -24.35 0.16 -3.41
C SER A 266 -23.66 0.45 -2.10
N GLU A 267 -22.52 -0.21 -1.84
CA GLU A 267 -21.69 0.03 -0.66
C GLU A 267 -21.16 1.47 -0.65
N ASN A 268 -20.65 1.94 -1.78
CA ASN A 268 -20.15 3.31 -1.88
C ASN A 268 -21.25 4.35 -1.56
N LEU A 269 -22.46 4.17 -2.07
CA LEU A 269 -23.59 5.04 -1.73
C LEU A 269 -23.95 4.97 -0.23
N ASP A 270 -23.92 3.77 0.39
CA ASP A 270 -24.13 3.60 1.83
C ASP A 270 -23.07 4.36 2.65
N LEU A 271 -21.81 4.27 2.25
CA LEU A 271 -20.68 4.94 2.90
C LEU A 271 -20.73 6.47 2.70
N ILE A 272 -21.07 6.93 1.50
CA ILE A 272 -21.23 8.38 1.20
C ILE A 272 -22.26 9.01 2.14
N GLU A 273 -23.43 8.40 2.26
CA GLU A 273 -24.49 8.89 3.14
C GLU A 273 -24.11 8.81 4.61
N LYS A 274 -23.62 7.65 5.06
CA LYS A 274 -23.29 7.37 6.46
C LYS A 274 -22.16 8.24 6.98
N GLU A 275 -21.07 8.33 6.23
CA GLU A 275 -19.84 9.01 6.65
C GLU A 275 -19.76 10.46 6.16
N LYS A 276 -20.79 10.95 5.42
CA LYS A 276 -20.84 12.31 4.87
C LYS A 276 -19.65 12.63 3.96
N VAL A 277 -19.36 11.72 3.02
CA VAL A 277 -18.26 11.87 2.08
C VAL A 277 -18.40 13.16 1.27
N THR A 278 -17.30 13.90 1.15
CA THR A 278 -17.24 15.15 0.38
C THR A 278 -16.53 14.98 -0.96
N ILE A 279 -15.63 13.96 -1.07
CA ILE A 279 -14.83 13.71 -2.27
C ILE A 279 -14.95 12.25 -2.69
N VAL A 280 -15.37 12.05 -3.94
CA VAL A 280 -15.46 10.74 -4.59
C VAL A 280 -14.53 10.70 -5.79
N HIS A 281 -13.50 9.87 -5.77
CA HIS A 281 -12.66 9.61 -6.93
C HIS A 281 -13.16 8.41 -7.71
N GLY A 282 -13.30 8.56 -9.03
CA GLY A 282 -13.82 7.49 -9.89
C GLY A 282 -13.58 7.74 -11.37
N PHE A 283 -13.93 6.74 -12.16
CA PHE A 283 -14.06 6.83 -13.62
C PHE A 283 -15.55 6.93 -14.00
N ASP A 284 -15.83 7.29 -15.22
CA ASP A 284 -17.22 7.47 -15.73
C ASP A 284 -18.10 6.25 -15.43
N THR A 285 -17.55 5.04 -15.53
CA THR A 285 -18.27 3.80 -15.22
C THR A 285 -18.71 3.73 -13.75
N HIS A 286 -17.86 4.15 -12.80
CA HIS A 286 -18.22 4.15 -11.38
C HIS A 286 -19.38 5.10 -11.08
N TYR A 287 -19.34 6.31 -11.64
CA TYR A 287 -20.43 7.27 -11.46
C TYR A 287 -21.72 6.78 -12.12
N LYS A 288 -21.62 6.17 -13.31
CA LYS A 288 -22.78 5.57 -13.98
C LYS A 288 -23.42 4.48 -13.13
N ASP A 289 -22.61 3.54 -12.61
CA ASP A 289 -23.10 2.45 -11.79
C ASP A 289 -23.75 2.95 -10.49
N MET A 290 -23.20 3.98 -9.84
CA MET A 290 -23.82 4.63 -8.69
C MET A 290 -25.15 5.31 -9.06
N LEU A 291 -25.22 6.00 -10.21
CA LEU A 291 -26.44 6.65 -10.69
C LEU A 291 -27.55 5.66 -11.04
N GLU A 292 -27.20 4.49 -11.57
CA GLU A 292 -28.14 3.43 -11.95
C GLU A 292 -28.50 2.51 -10.76
N SER A 293 -27.80 2.60 -9.64
CA SER A 293 -28.06 1.78 -8.46
C SER A 293 -29.47 1.99 -7.93
N LYS A 294 -30.19 0.88 -7.67
CA LYS A 294 -31.54 0.91 -7.11
C LYS A 294 -31.65 1.63 -5.76
N LYS A 295 -30.55 1.67 -5.02
CA LYS A 295 -30.47 2.35 -3.72
C LYS A 295 -30.43 3.88 -3.81
N LYS A 296 -30.07 4.46 -4.96
CA LYS A 296 -30.02 5.92 -5.14
C LYS A 296 -31.36 6.62 -4.90
N LYS A 297 -32.48 5.99 -5.26
CA LYS A 297 -33.83 6.60 -5.21
C LYS A 297 -34.29 7.05 -3.82
N TYR A 298 -33.59 6.65 -2.77
CA TYR A 298 -33.99 6.83 -1.37
C TYR A 298 -32.94 7.54 -0.53
N ARG A 299 -31.93 8.19 -1.15
CA ARG A 299 -30.78 8.76 -0.44
C ARG A 299 -30.61 10.25 -0.73
N ASP A 300 -30.19 10.96 0.29
CA ASP A 300 -29.66 12.31 0.21
C ASP A 300 -28.13 12.22 0.00
N THR A 301 -27.69 12.24 -1.28
CA THR A 301 -26.27 12.16 -1.66
C THR A 301 -25.88 13.30 -2.58
#